data_2428ebab00203842073fe62358960979
#
_entry.id   2428ebab00203842073fe62358960979
#
_cell.length_a   1.000
_cell.length_b   1.000
_cell.length_c   1.000
_cell.angle_alpha   90.00
_cell.angle_beta   90.00
_cell.angle_gamma   90.00
#
_symmetry.space_group_name_H-M   'P 1'
#
loop_
_entity.id
_entity.type
_entity.pdbx_description
1 polymer ?
#
loop_
_entity_poly.entity_id
_entity_poly.type
_entity_poly.pdbx_seq_one_letter_code
_entity_poly.pdbx_strand_id
1 'polypeptide(L)'
;MQRLLVIRRGNKMKRLIKTIFITATLTMSACTPIQKTDEAVNRTIRIGTEQFTASLDSAIEWNGWFTIRYGIGETLFKVEDDMQIQPWLVSNAENIDIKTWKLTLRENIKFSDGTTMDAKSVVDNLHHIAQENARAAFLQGAEYEIDGYTITIKTVEPRATLLSDLSDPMFAILNLASKEDKAIMPIGTGPYKVKTFTADQEIVLEPNTNYWNGTPKLNEITVTKMLEKETAILALKNHELDAYTEMNPEGIKQLQDSDDFDIHTIPSSRVYSLYMNTEKLSDISLRKAIAKAIDKESIAKYLLDGTMTATDGPFTSDSEYALPSSNVTSYNEAEAKQILESAGYVDTDGDGYVEKDGQNISITIAYYKRLSQEAIATELQSALKKIGIQSELQLHEGTKYLFNKEYDLGFYSMVTMPTGDPAYYLNALLSEGGAVNYSGYDNHAIQVLLKQLNDTYDTKQRKEIVKQIEEMLLASYSITYIGFNNLIFATRKELKNFVPHVTDYYQITVDLELQS
;
A
#
# COMPACT_ATOMS: atom_id res chain seq x y z
N MET A 1 -30.47 4.96 -62.11
CA MET A 1 -30.15 5.89 -63.23
C MET A 1 -28.70 6.19 -63.14
N GLN A 2 -27.96 5.58 -64.02
CA GLN A 2 -27.12 6.15 -65.09
C GLN A 2 -25.89 6.91 -64.55
N ARG A 3 -24.69 6.69 -64.95
CA ARG A 3 -23.84 5.90 -65.92
C ARG A 3 -22.40 6.34 -65.63
N LEU A 4 -21.52 5.45 -65.38
CA LEU A 4 -20.39 5.04 -66.24
C LEU A 4 -19.85 6.11 -67.21
N LEU A 5 -18.57 6.38 -67.11
CA LEU A 5 -17.70 6.46 -68.32
C LEU A 5 -16.21 6.21 -67.96
N VAL A 6 -15.69 5.17 -68.59
CA VAL A 6 -14.30 4.75 -68.71
C VAL A 6 -13.71 5.47 -69.93
N ILE A 7 -12.46 5.95 -69.89
CA ILE A 7 -11.63 6.06 -71.10
C ILE A 7 -10.16 5.67 -70.75
N ARG A 8 -9.72 4.67 -71.52
CA ARG A 8 -8.35 4.18 -71.71
C ARG A 8 -7.62 5.00 -72.77
N ARG A 9 -6.30 5.02 -72.73
CA ARG A 9 -5.25 4.90 -73.83
C ARG A 9 -3.99 5.59 -73.34
N GLY A 10 -2.80 5.06 -73.33
CA GLY A 10 -2.11 4.11 -74.12
C GLY A 10 -1.02 4.81 -74.98
N ASN A 11 0.22 4.47 -74.76
CA ASN A 11 1.33 4.26 -75.74
C ASN A 11 2.70 4.76 -75.21
N LYS A 12 3.62 3.87 -74.90
CA LYS A 12 4.67 3.28 -75.76
C LYS A 12 5.80 4.23 -76.20
N MET A 13 7.00 3.85 -75.79
CA MET A 13 8.23 3.72 -76.58
C MET A 13 9.20 4.93 -76.54
N LYS A 14 10.47 4.83 -76.17
CA LYS A 14 11.60 4.10 -76.87
C LYS A 14 12.90 4.20 -76.03
N ARG A 15 13.68 3.15 -76.12
CA ARG A 15 15.08 2.99 -75.70
C ARG A 15 15.99 4.07 -76.22
N LEU A 16 16.98 4.49 -75.43
CA LEU A 16 18.31 4.86 -75.98
C LEU A 16 19.38 4.42 -74.96
N ILE A 17 20.21 3.46 -75.43
CA ILE A 17 21.45 3.00 -74.81
C ILE A 17 22.50 4.05 -75.13
N LYS A 18 23.20 4.59 -74.13
CA LYS A 18 24.51 5.21 -74.35
C LYS A 18 25.50 4.63 -73.36
N THR A 19 26.39 3.81 -73.88
CA THR A 19 27.61 3.33 -73.26
C THR A 19 28.58 4.49 -73.09
N ILE A 20 29.02 4.72 -71.85
CA ILE A 20 30.18 5.57 -71.59
C ILE A 20 31.13 4.77 -70.68
N PHE A 21 32.33 4.51 -71.28
CA PHE A 21 33.51 4.06 -70.54
C PHE A 21 33.96 5.14 -69.57
N ILE A 22 34.14 4.79 -68.29
CA ILE A 22 34.90 5.62 -67.39
C ILE A 22 35.92 4.74 -66.64
N THR A 23 37.15 5.16 -66.84
CA THR A 23 38.40 4.71 -66.27
C THR A 23 38.40 4.58 -64.80
N ALA A 24 38.85 3.44 -64.28
CA ALA A 24 39.06 3.19 -62.86
C ALA A 24 40.29 3.98 -62.38
N THR A 25 40.07 4.91 -61.46
CA THR A 25 41.13 5.48 -60.65
C THR A 25 40.96 4.90 -59.23
N LEU A 26 41.86 4.02 -58.80
CA LEU A 26 41.98 3.56 -57.41
C LEU A 26 42.41 4.75 -56.57
N THR A 27 41.48 5.25 -55.74
CA THR A 27 41.83 6.03 -54.60
C THR A 27 41.71 5.13 -53.36
N MET A 28 42.84 4.87 -52.71
CA MET A 28 42.88 4.30 -51.36
C MET A 28 42.16 5.26 -50.40
N SER A 29 40.93 4.94 -50.04
CA SER A 29 40.26 5.57 -48.93
C SER A 29 40.73 4.93 -47.63
N ALA A 30 41.42 5.72 -46.82
CA ALA A 30 41.76 5.37 -45.45
C ALA A 30 40.48 4.97 -44.71
N CYS A 31 40.47 3.78 -44.07
CA CYS A 31 39.47 3.38 -43.09
C CYS A 31 39.57 4.32 -41.91
N THR A 32 38.72 5.33 -41.85
CA THR A 32 38.33 5.95 -40.60
C THR A 32 37.51 4.92 -39.80
N PRO A 33 37.86 4.62 -38.55
CA PRO A 33 36.99 3.78 -37.71
C PRO A 33 35.64 4.50 -37.61
N ILE A 34 34.59 3.82 -38.02
CA ILE A 34 33.21 4.21 -37.69
C ILE A 34 33.19 4.20 -36.16
N GLN A 35 33.21 5.38 -35.54
CA GLN A 35 32.73 5.50 -34.16
C GLN A 35 31.31 4.93 -34.18
N LYS A 36 31.14 3.78 -33.53
CA LYS A 36 29.82 3.38 -33.07
C LYS A 36 29.33 4.57 -32.23
N THR A 37 28.45 5.37 -32.78
CA THR A 37 27.55 6.16 -31.97
C THR A 37 26.85 5.14 -31.10
N ASP A 38 27.12 5.16 -29.78
CA ASP A 38 26.25 4.49 -28.81
C ASP A 38 24.84 5.01 -29.13
N GLU A 39 24.05 4.17 -29.81
CA GLU A 39 22.60 4.38 -29.84
C GLU A 39 22.22 4.45 -28.38
N ALA A 40 21.71 5.59 -27.94
CA ALA A 40 21.22 5.76 -26.58
C ALA A 40 20.20 4.64 -26.35
N VAL A 41 20.58 3.63 -25.57
CA VAL A 41 19.69 2.51 -25.25
C VAL A 41 18.45 3.13 -24.64
N ASN A 42 17.32 2.97 -25.35
CA ASN A 42 16.04 3.52 -24.87
C ASN A 42 15.60 2.71 -23.64
N ARG A 43 15.90 3.23 -22.45
CA ARG A 43 15.60 2.60 -21.16
C ARG A 43 14.25 3.12 -20.67
N THR A 44 13.20 2.72 -21.36
CA THR A 44 11.81 3.07 -21.00
C THR A 44 11.11 1.84 -20.46
N ILE A 45 10.31 2.00 -19.39
CA ILE A 45 9.46 0.93 -18.85
C ILE A 45 8.00 1.37 -18.79
N ARG A 46 7.10 0.39 -18.85
CA ARG A 46 5.65 0.55 -18.79
C ARG A 46 5.09 -0.33 -17.67
N ILE A 47 4.41 0.29 -16.73
CA ILE A 47 3.84 -0.36 -15.55
C ILE A 47 2.33 -0.25 -15.61
N GLY A 48 1.62 -1.36 -15.47
CA GLY A 48 0.19 -1.39 -15.25
C GLY A 48 -0.13 -1.44 -13.75
N THR A 49 -1.16 -0.73 -13.31
CA THR A 49 -1.63 -0.75 -11.92
C THR A 49 -3.16 -0.58 -11.85
N GLU A 50 -3.82 -1.23 -10.90
CA GLU A 50 -5.25 -1.02 -10.64
C GLU A 50 -5.48 0.27 -9.85
N GLN A 51 -4.55 0.60 -8.94
CA GLN A 51 -4.64 1.76 -8.06
C GLN A 51 -4.03 2.99 -8.72
N PHE A 52 -4.84 4.04 -8.84
CA PHE A 52 -4.43 5.30 -9.44
C PHE A 52 -5.10 6.48 -8.71
N THR A 53 -4.71 7.72 -9.03
CA THR A 53 -5.23 8.92 -8.38
C THR A 53 -5.65 9.98 -9.38
N ALA A 54 -6.56 10.85 -8.95
CA ALA A 54 -6.96 12.04 -9.69
C ALA A 54 -6.05 13.26 -9.40
N SER A 55 -5.17 13.19 -8.39
CA SER A 55 -4.30 14.30 -7.99
C SER A 55 -2.99 13.78 -7.39
N LEU A 56 -1.92 14.56 -7.58
CA LEU A 56 -0.58 14.30 -7.02
C LEU A 56 -0.23 15.24 -5.86
N ASP A 57 -1.15 16.11 -5.40
CA ASP A 57 -0.93 16.95 -4.24
C ASP A 57 -0.91 16.11 -2.97
N SER A 58 0.28 15.90 -2.39
CA SER A 58 0.47 15.03 -1.24
C SER A 58 -0.28 15.48 0.02
N ALA A 59 -0.56 16.76 0.16
CA ALA A 59 -1.28 17.31 1.32
C ALA A 59 -2.77 16.95 1.31
N ILE A 60 -3.34 16.55 0.17
CA ILE A 60 -4.78 16.32 0.01
C ILE A 60 -5.10 14.84 0.14
N GLU A 61 -6.02 14.48 1.07
CA GLU A 61 -6.52 13.12 1.28
C GLU A 61 -5.39 12.07 1.40
N TRP A 62 -5.33 11.10 0.47
CA TRP A 62 -4.36 10.02 0.42
C TRP A 62 -3.39 10.15 -0.78
N ASN A 63 -3.39 11.28 -1.48
CA ASN A 63 -2.62 11.45 -2.72
C ASN A 63 -1.10 11.34 -2.52
N GLY A 64 -0.60 11.62 -1.32
CA GLY A 64 0.80 11.44 -0.96
C GLY A 64 1.33 10.02 -1.25
N TRP A 65 0.49 8.99 -1.16
CA TRP A 65 0.86 7.62 -1.52
C TRP A 65 1.36 7.53 -2.95
N PHE A 66 0.68 8.20 -3.88
CA PHE A 66 1.07 8.20 -5.30
C PHE A 66 2.29 9.08 -5.55
N THR A 67 2.42 10.20 -4.84
CA THR A 67 3.58 11.09 -4.95
C THR A 67 4.87 10.39 -4.52
N ILE A 68 4.84 9.61 -3.42
CA ILE A 68 5.97 8.77 -2.98
C ILE A 68 6.14 7.57 -3.89
N ARG A 69 5.06 6.84 -4.19
CA ARG A 69 5.06 5.62 -5.01
C ARG A 69 5.70 5.83 -6.37
N TYR A 70 5.44 6.98 -6.98
CA TYR A 70 5.99 7.36 -8.28
C TYR A 70 7.38 8.01 -8.21
N GLY A 71 8.01 8.05 -7.02
CA GLY A 71 9.34 8.60 -6.86
C GLY A 71 9.44 10.10 -7.15
N ILE A 72 8.35 10.86 -6.96
CA ILE A 72 8.29 12.30 -7.22
C ILE A 72 8.74 13.09 -5.98
N GLY A 73 8.21 12.74 -4.81
CA GLY A 73 8.52 13.38 -3.54
C GLY A 73 9.15 12.41 -2.55
N GLU A 74 9.76 12.97 -1.51
CA GLU A 74 10.34 12.23 -0.40
C GLU A 74 9.90 12.87 0.92
N THR A 75 9.78 12.05 1.97
CA THR A 75 9.46 12.48 3.34
C THR A 75 10.73 12.72 4.15
N LEU A 76 10.60 13.31 5.33
CA LEU A 76 11.75 13.52 6.23
C LEU A 76 12.34 12.19 6.73
N PHE A 77 11.48 11.20 6.94
CA PHE A 77 11.82 9.82 7.32
C PHE A 77 11.14 8.85 6.37
N LYS A 78 11.66 7.64 6.25
CA LYS A 78 11.02 6.53 5.51
C LYS A 78 10.86 5.31 6.40
N VAL A 79 9.92 4.46 6.01
CA VAL A 79 9.72 3.13 6.62
C VAL A 79 10.52 2.12 5.81
N GLU A 80 11.33 1.30 6.47
CA GLU A 80 12.02 0.17 5.83
C GLU A 80 11.15 -1.09 5.82
N ASP A 81 11.60 -2.15 5.14
CA ASP A 81 10.85 -3.41 5.02
C ASP A 81 10.58 -4.10 6.37
N ASP A 82 11.42 -3.88 7.38
CA ASP A 82 11.25 -4.35 8.75
C ASP A 82 10.35 -3.43 9.61
N MET A 83 9.70 -2.46 8.98
CA MET A 83 8.83 -1.44 9.58
C MET A 83 9.56 -0.45 10.49
N GLN A 84 10.88 -0.42 10.51
CA GLN A 84 11.64 0.59 11.25
C GLN A 84 11.71 1.91 10.48
N ILE A 85 11.77 3.01 11.25
CA ILE A 85 11.90 4.35 10.69
C ILE A 85 13.35 4.71 10.50
N GLN A 86 13.71 5.18 9.30
CA GLN A 86 15.04 5.67 8.97
C GLN A 86 15.02 7.12 8.51
N PRO A 87 16.07 7.91 8.83
CA PRO A 87 16.24 9.24 8.29
C PRO A 87 16.33 9.22 6.75
N TRP A 88 15.54 10.06 6.05
CA TRP A 88 15.58 10.20 4.60
C TRP A 88 16.07 11.59 4.18
N LEU A 89 15.23 12.63 4.19
CA LEU A 89 15.66 14.03 3.93
C LEU A 89 16.35 14.66 5.14
N VAL A 90 16.19 14.10 6.33
CA VAL A 90 16.98 14.45 7.52
C VAL A 90 18.27 13.61 7.59
N SER A 91 19.31 14.15 8.21
CA SER A 91 20.55 13.43 8.54
C SER A 91 20.60 13.00 10.00
N ASN A 92 19.90 13.71 10.89
CA ASN A 92 19.83 13.41 12.32
C ASN A 92 18.53 13.92 12.95
N ALA A 93 18.07 13.22 13.97
CA ALA A 93 16.93 13.64 14.80
C ALA A 93 17.26 13.40 16.27
N GLU A 94 16.93 14.37 17.12
CA GLU A 94 17.18 14.33 18.56
C GLU A 94 15.90 14.71 19.30
N ASN A 95 15.49 13.88 20.26
CA ASN A 95 14.43 14.23 21.18
C ASN A 95 14.99 15.09 22.31
N ILE A 96 14.53 16.34 22.44
CA ILE A 96 14.98 17.30 23.47
C ILE A 96 14.16 17.15 24.75
N ASP A 97 12.83 17.05 24.57
CA ASP A 97 11.90 16.82 25.66
C ASP A 97 10.59 16.18 25.11
N ILE A 98 9.59 15.99 25.98
CA ILE A 98 8.35 15.30 25.62
C ILE A 98 7.52 15.98 24.51
N LYS A 99 7.84 17.22 24.12
CA LYS A 99 7.15 17.98 23.07
C LYS A 99 8.09 18.48 22.00
N THR A 100 9.41 18.38 22.20
CA THR A 100 10.40 19.09 21.39
C THR A 100 11.34 18.11 20.71
N TRP A 101 11.40 18.20 19.39
CA TRP A 101 12.33 17.45 18.54
C TRP A 101 13.21 18.42 17.74
N LYS A 102 14.48 18.05 17.59
CA LYS A 102 15.45 18.76 16.78
C LYS A 102 15.84 17.90 15.58
N LEU A 103 15.55 18.37 14.38
CA LEU A 103 15.81 17.69 13.11
C LEU A 103 16.91 18.43 12.35
N THR A 104 17.95 17.73 11.92
CA THR A 104 18.98 18.27 11.04
C THR A 104 18.76 17.74 9.63
N LEU A 105 18.49 18.63 8.68
CA LEU A 105 18.30 18.27 7.28
C LEU A 105 19.62 17.87 6.62
N ARG A 106 19.56 17.07 5.55
CA ARG A 106 20.70 16.90 4.66
C ARG A 106 20.92 18.19 3.86
N GLU A 107 22.18 18.51 3.65
CA GLU A 107 22.57 19.68 2.86
C GLU A 107 22.56 19.36 1.35
N ASN A 108 22.45 20.42 0.54
CA ASN A 108 22.54 20.35 -0.93
C ASN A 108 21.44 19.56 -1.64
N ILE A 109 20.33 19.24 -0.97
CA ILE A 109 19.17 18.66 -1.62
C ILE A 109 18.51 19.72 -2.51
N LYS A 110 18.13 19.30 -3.71
CA LYS A 110 17.43 20.16 -4.68
C LYS A 110 16.08 19.55 -5.04
N PHE A 111 15.14 20.40 -5.26
CA PHE A 111 13.91 20.05 -5.96
C PHE A 111 14.21 19.74 -7.45
N SER A 112 13.28 19.09 -8.11
CA SER A 112 13.42 18.68 -9.51
C SER A 112 13.55 19.85 -10.50
N ASP A 113 13.15 21.07 -10.12
CA ASP A 113 13.36 22.32 -10.87
C ASP A 113 14.76 22.95 -10.63
N GLY A 114 15.59 22.35 -9.78
CA GLY A 114 16.94 22.80 -9.44
C GLY A 114 17.01 23.82 -8.28
N THR A 115 15.88 24.26 -7.73
CA THR A 115 15.85 25.10 -6.52
C THR A 115 16.29 24.29 -5.29
N THR A 116 16.88 24.97 -4.30
CA THR A 116 17.37 24.31 -3.08
C THR A 116 16.22 24.03 -2.12
N MET A 117 16.17 22.81 -1.56
CA MET A 117 15.36 22.48 -0.39
C MET A 117 16.09 22.96 0.87
N ASP A 118 15.52 23.92 1.57
CA ASP A 118 16.04 24.45 2.83
C ASP A 118 15.06 24.20 3.99
N ALA A 119 15.46 24.57 5.20
CA ALA A 119 14.64 24.39 6.40
C ALA A 119 13.33 25.18 6.32
N LYS A 120 13.34 26.33 5.65
CA LYS A 120 12.13 27.12 5.47
C LYS A 120 11.12 26.40 4.56
N SER A 121 11.57 25.83 3.45
CA SER A 121 10.70 25.08 2.54
C SER A 121 10.07 23.87 3.23
N VAL A 122 10.81 23.18 4.12
CA VAL A 122 10.27 22.07 4.94
C VAL A 122 9.20 22.58 5.90
N VAL A 123 9.46 23.65 6.66
CA VAL A 123 8.48 24.22 7.61
C VAL A 123 7.24 24.71 6.88
N ASP A 124 7.40 25.35 5.71
CA ASP A 124 6.25 25.78 4.89
C ASP A 124 5.38 24.57 4.48
N ASN A 125 5.99 23.42 4.12
CA ASN A 125 5.25 22.16 3.86
C ASN A 125 4.51 21.66 5.09
N LEU A 126 5.15 21.62 6.27
CA LEU A 126 4.51 21.16 7.50
C LEU A 126 3.30 22.04 7.86
N HIS A 127 3.40 23.36 7.70
CA HIS A 127 2.27 24.27 7.90
C HIS A 127 1.14 24.02 6.89
N HIS A 128 1.49 23.88 5.60
CA HIS A 128 0.51 23.64 4.55
C HIS A 128 -0.25 22.33 4.80
N ILE A 129 0.47 21.24 5.08
CA ILE A 129 -0.13 19.92 5.32
C ILE A 129 -1.02 19.95 6.59
N ALA A 130 -0.58 20.63 7.66
CA ALA A 130 -1.38 20.78 8.88
C ALA A 130 -2.70 21.56 8.65
N GLN A 131 -2.78 22.40 7.63
CA GLN A 131 -4.00 23.14 7.26
C GLN A 131 -4.91 22.31 6.35
N GLU A 132 -4.35 21.58 5.40
CA GLU A 132 -5.10 20.89 4.35
C GLU A 132 -5.53 19.46 4.75
N ASN A 133 -4.78 18.80 5.66
CA ASN A 133 -5.02 17.39 5.99
C ASN A 133 -5.34 17.21 7.48
N ALA A 134 -6.56 16.77 7.78
CA ALA A 134 -7.00 16.53 9.16
C ALA A 134 -6.14 15.51 9.93
N ARG A 135 -5.46 14.57 9.22
CA ARG A 135 -4.54 13.60 9.86
C ARG A 135 -3.28 14.29 10.42
N ALA A 136 -2.93 15.46 9.91
CA ALA A 136 -1.80 16.27 10.38
C ALA A 136 -2.18 17.31 11.46
N ALA A 137 -3.40 17.21 12.04
CA ALA A 137 -3.89 18.15 13.05
C ALA A 137 -2.96 18.28 14.29
N PHE A 138 -2.15 17.26 14.58
CA PHE A 138 -1.16 17.30 15.67
C PHE A 138 -0.05 18.34 15.46
N LEU A 139 0.14 18.87 14.26
CA LEU A 139 1.05 19.99 13.96
C LEU A 139 0.37 21.35 14.04
N GLN A 140 -0.96 21.42 14.22
CA GLN A 140 -1.65 22.70 14.39
C GLN A 140 -1.21 23.37 15.70
N GLY A 141 -0.74 24.61 15.61
CA GLY A 141 -0.20 25.34 16.74
C GLY A 141 1.23 24.92 17.16
N ALA A 142 1.88 24.01 16.46
CA ALA A 142 3.29 23.70 16.69
C ALA A 142 4.17 24.94 16.42
N GLU A 143 5.22 25.10 17.24
CA GLU A 143 6.23 26.14 17.09
C GLU A 143 7.43 25.58 16.31
N TYR A 144 8.02 26.38 15.42
CA TYR A 144 9.17 26.01 14.61
C TYR A 144 10.27 27.05 14.75
N GLU A 145 11.48 26.60 15.09
CA GLU A 145 12.69 27.43 15.08
C GLU A 145 13.66 26.90 14.02
N ILE A 146 14.22 27.80 13.22
CA ILE A 146 15.16 27.45 12.14
C ILE A 146 16.54 28.03 12.47
N ASP A 147 17.57 27.18 12.45
CA ASP A 147 18.98 27.55 12.53
C ASP A 147 19.76 26.80 11.43
N GLY A 148 20.01 27.48 10.32
CA GLY A 148 20.62 26.89 9.13
C GLY A 148 19.79 25.73 8.56
N TYR A 149 20.34 24.53 8.58
CA TYR A 149 19.67 23.29 8.17
C TYR A 149 18.98 22.55 9.33
N THR A 150 18.90 23.17 10.49
CA THR A 150 18.27 22.58 11.68
C THR A 150 16.90 23.18 11.90
N ILE A 151 15.91 22.31 12.17
CA ILE A 151 14.54 22.69 12.53
C ILE A 151 14.27 22.12 13.92
N THR A 152 13.91 22.99 14.87
CA THR A 152 13.35 22.57 16.15
C THR A 152 11.84 22.63 16.05
N ILE A 153 11.17 21.51 16.30
CA ILE A 153 9.71 21.37 16.25
C ILE A 153 9.22 21.17 17.68
N LYS A 154 8.33 22.06 18.14
CA LYS A 154 7.68 21.92 19.45
C LYS A 154 6.18 21.77 19.27
N THR A 155 5.66 20.60 19.52
CA THR A 155 4.24 20.28 19.43
C THR A 155 3.46 20.79 20.63
N VAL A 156 2.16 21.06 20.46
CA VAL A 156 1.28 21.51 21.54
C VAL A 156 1.15 20.43 22.61
N GLU A 157 0.94 19.18 22.18
CA GLU A 157 0.86 18.01 23.05
C GLU A 157 2.07 17.09 22.87
N PRO A 158 2.46 16.27 23.86
CA PRO A 158 3.51 15.26 23.71
C PRO A 158 3.27 14.39 22.49
N ARG A 159 4.33 14.14 21.68
CA ARG A 159 4.23 13.34 20.46
C ARG A 159 5.42 12.40 20.31
N ALA A 160 5.37 11.26 20.97
CA ALA A 160 6.43 10.25 20.89
C ALA A 160 6.58 9.68 19.47
N THR A 161 5.52 9.70 18.68
CA THR A 161 5.46 9.19 17.30
C THR A 161 5.86 10.20 16.24
N LEU A 162 6.33 11.41 16.59
CA LEU A 162 6.55 12.49 15.60
C LEU A 162 7.40 12.04 14.41
N LEU A 163 8.49 11.30 14.64
CA LEU A 163 9.36 10.86 13.54
C LEU A 163 8.64 9.85 12.63
N SER A 164 7.88 8.92 13.20
CA SER A 164 7.04 7.99 12.46
C SER A 164 5.95 8.73 11.70
N ASP A 165 5.27 9.66 12.36
CA ASP A 165 4.23 10.46 11.70
C ASP A 165 4.78 11.20 10.46
N LEU A 166 6.01 11.76 10.56
CA LEU A 166 6.67 12.47 9.46
C LEU A 166 7.18 11.54 8.34
N SER A 167 7.00 10.24 8.45
CA SER A 167 7.19 9.28 7.34
C SER A 167 5.91 9.00 6.54
N ASP A 168 4.72 9.46 7.02
CA ASP A 168 3.48 9.31 6.24
C ASP A 168 3.63 10.04 4.90
N PRO A 169 3.26 9.40 3.79
CA PRO A 169 3.35 9.98 2.45
C PRO A 169 2.74 11.38 2.27
N MET A 170 1.77 11.77 3.10
CA MET A 170 1.23 13.14 3.06
C MET A 170 2.30 14.20 3.34
N PHE A 171 3.37 13.84 4.07
CA PHE A 171 4.49 14.73 4.38
C PHE A 171 5.59 14.73 3.31
N ALA A 172 5.30 14.30 2.08
CA ALA A 172 6.23 14.48 0.96
C ALA A 172 6.54 15.97 0.78
N ILE A 173 7.82 16.31 0.77
CA ILE A 173 8.29 17.70 0.67
C ILE A 173 8.26 18.16 -0.79
N LEU A 174 7.44 19.17 -1.07
CA LEU A 174 7.24 19.77 -2.40
C LEU A 174 7.69 21.23 -2.40
N ASN A 175 8.11 21.73 -3.56
CA ASN A 175 8.37 23.16 -3.74
C ASN A 175 7.07 23.96 -3.82
N LEU A 176 6.58 24.46 -2.69
CA LEU A 176 5.35 25.25 -2.61
C LEU A 176 5.49 26.65 -3.25
N ALA A 177 6.72 27.12 -3.51
CA ALA A 177 6.97 28.40 -4.20
C ALA A 177 6.93 28.25 -5.74
N SER A 178 6.87 27.02 -6.27
CA SER A 178 6.68 26.75 -7.69
C SER A 178 5.35 27.30 -8.19
N LYS A 179 5.32 27.69 -9.47
CA LYS A 179 4.08 28.09 -10.16
C LYS A 179 3.31 26.91 -10.77
N GLU A 180 3.94 25.73 -10.78
CA GLU A 180 3.31 24.53 -11.28
C GLU A 180 2.15 24.08 -10.36
N ASP A 181 1.13 23.51 -10.96
CA ASP A 181 -0.01 22.96 -10.23
C ASP A 181 0.42 21.65 -9.51
N LYS A 182 0.43 21.68 -8.19
CA LYS A 182 0.79 20.52 -7.35
C LYS A 182 -0.08 19.29 -7.61
N ALA A 183 -1.32 19.48 -8.05
CA ALA A 183 -2.22 18.37 -8.35
C ALA A 183 -1.81 17.60 -9.61
N ILE A 184 -1.07 18.23 -10.53
CA ILE A 184 -0.73 17.70 -11.85
C ILE A 184 0.77 17.57 -12.05
N MET A 185 1.54 18.57 -11.61
CA MET A 185 2.99 18.70 -11.83
C MET A 185 3.72 19.08 -10.53
N PRO A 186 3.62 18.29 -9.45
CA PRO A 186 4.34 18.58 -8.22
C PRO A 186 5.86 18.57 -8.44
N ILE A 187 6.52 19.59 -7.89
CA ILE A 187 7.97 19.71 -7.91
C ILE A 187 8.51 19.17 -6.59
N GLY A 188 8.98 17.93 -6.60
CA GLY A 188 9.48 17.23 -5.42
C GLY A 188 10.99 17.02 -5.43
N THR A 189 11.50 16.28 -4.44
CA THR A 189 12.92 15.96 -4.25
C THR A 189 13.31 14.61 -4.81
N GLY A 190 12.36 13.80 -5.25
CA GLY A 190 12.54 12.39 -5.62
C GLY A 190 13.35 12.17 -6.90
N PRO A 191 13.68 10.88 -7.22
CA PRO A 191 14.52 10.51 -8.38
C PRO A 191 13.84 10.76 -9.74
N TYR A 192 12.53 10.87 -9.78
CA TYR A 192 11.78 11.14 -11.00
C TYR A 192 10.89 12.37 -10.84
N LYS A 193 10.52 12.98 -11.95
CA LYS A 193 9.58 14.10 -12.01
C LYS A 193 8.51 13.85 -13.06
N VAL A 194 7.39 14.51 -12.92
CA VAL A 194 6.28 14.38 -13.86
C VAL A 194 6.62 15.01 -15.19
N LYS A 195 6.44 14.24 -16.27
CA LYS A 195 6.47 14.72 -17.65
C LYS A 195 5.07 15.03 -18.17
N THR A 196 4.13 14.10 -17.94
CA THR A 196 2.69 14.28 -18.21
C THR A 196 1.87 13.52 -17.17
N PHE A 197 0.70 14.05 -16.83
CA PHE A 197 -0.25 13.42 -15.93
C PHE A 197 -1.68 13.58 -16.46
N THR A 198 -2.37 12.47 -16.63
CA THR A 198 -3.79 12.42 -16.93
C THR A 198 -4.51 11.75 -15.76
N ALA A 199 -5.28 12.52 -15.01
CA ALA A 199 -5.97 12.09 -13.80
C ALA A 199 -6.71 10.77 -14.01
N ASP A 200 -6.55 9.83 -13.08
CA ASP A 200 -7.17 8.50 -13.10
C ASP A 200 -6.88 7.65 -14.36
N GLN A 201 -5.84 7.94 -15.12
CA GLN A 201 -5.51 7.22 -16.35
C GLN A 201 -4.04 6.85 -16.47
N GLU A 202 -3.16 7.86 -16.55
CA GLU A 202 -1.75 7.64 -16.89
C GLU A 202 -0.85 8.73 -16.32
N ILE A 203 0.34 8.35 -15.93
CA ILE A 203 1.45 9.26 -15.63
C ILE A 203 2.69 8.84 -16.42
N VAL A 204 3.37 9.81 -17.01
CA VAL A 204 4.69 9.65 -17.60
C VAL A 204 5.69 10.42 -16.77
N LEU A 205 6.75 9.73 -16.37
CA LEU A 205 7.82 10.26 -15.55
C LEU A 205 9.13 10.34 -16.34
N GLU A 206 9.94 11.34 -16.05
CA GLU A 206 11.30 11.48 -16.57
C GLU A 206 12.30 11.63 -15.41
N PRO A 207 13.61 11.31 -15.62
CA PRO A 207 14.59 11.37 -14.54
C PRO A 207 14.79 12.78 -14.01
N ASN A 208 14.87 12.90 -12.69
CA ASN A 208 15.30 14.12 -12.02
C ASN A 208 16.85 14.18 -12.02
N THR A 209 17.42 14.98 -12.90
CA THR A 209 18.88 15.15 -12.99
C THR A 209 19.50 15.89 -11.82
N ASN A 210 18.68 16.48 -10.93
CA ASN A 210 19.11 17.14 -9.70
C ASN A 210 19.00 16.23 -8.47
N TYR A 211 18.66 14.93 -8.67
CA TYR A 211 18.47 14.01 -7.56
C TYR A 211 19.73 13.88 -6.71
N TRP A 212 19.56 13.99 -5.40
CA TRP A 212 20.67 14.06 -4.44
C TRP A 212 21.29 12.70 -4.10
N ASN A 213 20.54 11.61 -4.22
CA ASN A 213 20.93 10.27 -3.77
C ASN A 213 21.12 9.30 -4.95
N GLY A 214 21.93 9.69 -5.93
CA GLY A 214 22.27 8.83 -7.06
C GLY A 214 21.76 9.37 -8.41
N THR A 215 21.87 8.54 -9.44
CA THR A 215 21.46 8.90 -10.80
C THR A 215 20.42 7.90 -11.31
N PRO A 216 19.19 8.33 -11.61
CA PRO A 216 18.19 7.46 -12.22
C PRO A 216 18.70 6.83 -13.51
N LYS A 217 18.48 5.53 -13.68
CA LYS A 217 19.01 4.77 -14.84
C LYS A 217 18.03 4.67 -16.00
N LEU A 218 16.74 4.94 -15.76
CA LEU A 218 15.68 4.90 -16.76
C LEU A 218 15.46 6.29 -17.36
N ASN A 219 15.20 6.32 -18.68
CA ASN A 219 14.94 7.57 -19.41
C ASN A 219 13.48 8.02 -19.29
N GLU A 220 12.56 7.07 -19.12
CA GLU A 220 11.13 7.32 -19.02
C GLU A 220 10.43 6.15 -18.34
N ILE A 221 9.42 6.46 -17.54
CA ILE A 221 8.54 5.47 -16.90
C ILE A 221 7.10 5.89 -17.18
N THR A 222 6.34 4.99 -17.79
CA THR A 222 4.89 5.18 -17.95
C THR A 222 4.15 4.27 -16.98
N VAL A 223 3.25 4.83 -16.16
CA VAL A 223 2.34 4.07 -15.31
C VAL A 223 0.91 4.30 -15.80
N THR A 224 0.23 3.22 -16.15
CA THR A 224 -1.13 3.26 -16.71
C THR A 224 -2.11 2.51 -15.82
N LYS A 225 -3.26 3.12 -15.55
CA LYS A 225 -4.35 2.48 -14.81
C LYS A 225 -4.95 1.35 -15.64
N MET A 226 -4.95 0.13 -15.08
CA MET A 226 -5.51 -1.06 -15.72
C MET A 226 -6.38 -1.83 -14.72
N LEU A 227 -7.70 -1.76 -14.91
CA LEU A 227 -8.66 -2.39 -14.00
C LEU A 227 -8.90 -3.88 -14.33
N GLU A 228 -8.78 -4.25 -15.62
CA GLU A 228 -9.04 -5.60 -16.09
C GLU A 228 -7.75 -6.42 -16.04
N LYS A 229 -7.64 -7.31 -15.04
CA LYS A 229 -6.43 -8.10 -14.75
C LYS A 229 -6.03 -9.00 -15.93
N GLU A 230 -6.99 -9.60 -16.61
CA GLU A 230 -6.76 -10.44 -17.78
C GLU A 230 -6.12 -9.64 -18.93
N THR A 231 -6.55 -8.40 -19.13
CA THR A 231 -5.95 -7.48 -20.11
C THR A 231 -4.51 -7.14 -19.73
N ALA A 232 -4.23 -6.88 -18.45
CA ALA A 232 -2.89 -6.57 -17.97
C ALA A 232 -1.94 -7.77 -18.12
N ILE A 233 -2.41 -8.99 -17.81
CA ILE A 233 -1.64 -10.23 -17.98
C ILE A 233 -1.32 -10.47 -19.47
N LEU A 234 -2.28 -10.22 -20.36
CA LEU A 234 -2.05 -10.34 -21.81
C LEU A 234 -1.05 -9.29 -22.30
N ALA A 235 -1.13 -8.06 -21.80
CA ALA A 235 -0.19 -6.99 -22.12
C ALA A 235 1.24 -7.32 -21.67
N LEU A 236 1.42 -7.94 -20.49
CA LEU A 236 2.71 -8.48 -20.04
C LEU A 236 3.24 -9.53 -21.02
N LYS A 237 2.43 -10.53 -21.39
CA LYS A 237 2.82 -11.60 -22.33
C LYS A 237 3.20 -11.08 -23.72
N ASN A 238 2.59 -10.00 -24.14
CA ASN A 238 2.87 -9.34 -25.43
C ASN A 238 4.02 -8.33 -25.34
N HIS A 239 4.66 -8.17 -24.17
CA HIS A 239 5.67 -7.15 -23.89
C HIS A 239 5.17 -5.71 -24.13
N GLU A 240 3.87 -5.47 -23.97
CA GLU A 240 3.25 -4.14 -23.95
C GLU A 240 3.38 -3.48 -22.58
N LEU A 241 3.54 -4.30 -21.52
CA LEU A 241 3.92 -3.91 -20.16
C LEU A 241 5.24 -4.59 -19.76
N ASP A 242 5.98 -3.93 -18.88
CA ASP A 242 7.19 -4.45 -18.25
C ASP A 242 6.93 -4.91 -16.80
N ALA A 243 5.85 -4.40 -16.18
CA ALA A 243 5.39 -4.83 -14.85
C ALA A 243 3.87 -4.63 -14.68
N TYR A 244 3.28 -5.43 -13.77
CA TYR A 244 1.91 -5.24 -13.26
C TYR A 244 1.87 -5.51 -11.75
N THR A 245 1.17 -4.66 -10.98
CA THR A 245 1.28 -4.60 -9.51
C THR A 245 0.16 -5.31 -8.74
N GLU A 246 -0.91 -5.78 -9.39
CA GLU A 246 -2.06 -6.42 -8.71
C GLU A 246 -2.41 -7.78 -9.33
N MET A 247 -1.47 -8.72 -9.25
CA MET A 247 -1.67 -10.07 -9.77
C MET A 247 -2.77 -10.82 -9.01
N ASN A 248 -3.61 -11.56 -9.76
CA ASN A 248 -4.55 -12.53 -9.21
C ASN A 248 -4.00 -13.97 -9.34
N PRO A 249 -4.60 -14.98 -8.65
CA PRO A 249 -4.14 -16.36 -8.71
C PRO A 249 -4.05 -16.93 -10.13
N GLU A 250 -5.00 -16.58 -10.99
CA GLU A 250 -5.04 -17.03 -12.39
C GLU A 250 -3.88 -16.47 -13.21
N GLY A 251 -3.55 -15.19 -12.98
CA GLY A 251 -2.42 -14.52 -13.62
C GLY A 251 -1.09 -15.09 -13.16
N ILE A 252 -0.94 -15.35 -11.86
CA ILE A 252 0.26 -16.00 -11.31
C ILE A 252 0.48 -17.35 -12.00
N LYS A 253 -0.54 -18.21 -12.07
CA LYS A 253 -0.45 -19.52 -12.76
C LYS A 253 -0.08 -19.41 -14.22
N GLN A 254 -0.46 -18.31 -14.88
CA GLN A 254 -0.15 -18.11 -16.30
C GLN A 254 1.29 -17.66 -16.56
N LEU A 255 1.96 -17.05 -15.57
CA LEU A 255 3.28 -16.45 -15.71
C LEU A 255 4.37 -17.18 -14.94
N GLN A 256 4.06 -17.89 -13.84
CA GLN A 256 5.02 -18.48 -12.91
C GLN A 256 5.99 -19.50 -13.54
N ASP A 257 5.56 -20.18 -14.59
CA ASP A 257 6.36 -21.20 -15.29
C ASP A 257 7.09 -20.61 -16.53
N SER A 258 6.97 -19.31 -16.76
CA SER A 258 7.65 -18.62 -17.87
C SER A 258 9.04 -18.18 -17.47
N ASP A 259 10.00 -18.38 -18.37
CA ASP A 259 11.35 -17.85 -18.19
C ASP A 259 11.45 -16.33 -18.39
N ASP A 260 10.38 -15.66 -18.82
CA ASP A 260 10.37 -14.23 -19.16
C ASP A 260 9.97 -13.32 -17.99
N PHE A 261 9.40 -13.90 -16.90
CA PHE A 261 8.83 -13.14 -15.80
C PHE A 261 9.35 -13.58 -14.44
N ASP A 262 9.43 -12.62 -13.52
CA ASP A 262 9.62 -12.82 -12.08
C ASP A 262 8.30 -12.45 -11.37
N ILE A 263 7.89 -13.26 -10.39
CA ILE A 263 6.74 -12.99 -9.52
C ILE A 263 7.26 -12.69 -8.12
N HIS A 264 7.01 -11.47 -7.65
CA HIS A 264 7.41 -11.01 -6.32
C HIS A 264 6.18 -10.97 -5.42
N THR A 265 6.24 -11.70 -4.31
CA THR A 265 5.13 -11.77 -3.34
C THR A 265 5.63 -11.47 -1.94
N ILE A 266 5.02 -10.49 -1.28
CA ILE A 266 5.26 -10.18 0.14
C ILE A 266 3.94 -9.93 0.86
N PRO A 267 3.82 -10.24 2.15
CA PRO A 267 2.70 -9.77 2.95
C PRO A 267 2.80 -8.25 3.10
N SER A 268 1.70 -7.54 2.86
CA SER A 268 1.62 -6.12 3.20
C SER A 268 1.18 -5.94 4.66
N SER A 269 1.32 -4.74 5.19
CA SER A 269 0.74 -4.39 6.50
C SER A 269 -0.79 -4.19 6.46
N ARG A 270 -1.47 -4.53 5.35
CA ARG A 270 -2.92 -4.50 5.23
C ARG A 270 -3.53 -5.82 5.68
N VAL A 271 -4.25 -5.80 6.81
CA VAL A 271 -4.86 -6.98 7.41
C VAL A 271 -6.36 -7.05 7.11
N TYR A 272 -6.86 -8.26 6.85
CA TYR A 272 -8.29 -8.57 6.89
C TYR A 272 -8.71 -8.82 8.33
N SER A 273 -9.66 -8.03 8.80
CA SER A 273 -10.19 -8.09 10.16
C SER A 273 -11.67 -8.41 10.13
N LEU A 274 -12.09 -9.32 11.01
CA LEU A 274 -13.47 -9.64 11.31
C LEU A 274 -13.82 -9.01 12.65
N TYR A 275 -14.59 -7.93 12.62
CA TYR A 275 -15.12 -7.28 13.83
C TYR A 275 -16.34 -8.02 14.34
N MET A 276 -16.37 -8.33 15.61
CA MET A 276 -17.50 -8.90 16.31
C MET A 276 -18.20 -7.79 17.10
N ASN A 277 -19.43 -7.49 16.77
CA ASN A 277 -20.22 -6.46 17.47
C ASN A 277 -20.44 -6.91 18.91
N THR A 278 -19.71 -6.33 19.87
CA THR A 278 -19.74 -6.77 21.27
C THR A 278 -21.05 -6.45 22.00
N GLU A 279 -21.87 -5.54 21.47
CA GLU A 279 -23.21 -5.25 22.01
C GLU A 279 -24.20 -6.37 21.65
N LYS A 280 -24.14 -6.88 20.40
CA LYS A 280 -25.01 -7.96 19.93
C LYS A 280 -24.47 -9.34 20.32
N LEU A 281 -23.18 -9.56 20.17
CA LEU A 281 -22.48 -10.78 20.56
C LEU A 281 -21.80 -10.58 21.93
N SER A 282 -22.58 -10.29 22.97
CA SER A 282 -22.05 -9.96 24.31
C SER A 282 -21.35 -11.13 24.99
N ASP A 283 -21.75 -12.38 24.71
CA ASP A 283 -21.14 -13.58 25.26
C ASP A 283 -19.76 -13.85 24.63
N ILE A 284 -18.72 -13.75 25.44
CA ILE A 284 -17.33 -14.01 25.01
C ILE A 284 -17.13 -15.46 24.55
N SER A 285 -17.89 -16.42 25.09
CA SER A 285 -17.79 -17.83 24.69
C SER A 285 -18.25 -18.01 23.25
N LEU A 286 -19.31 -17.30 22.84
CA LEU A 286 -19.78 -17.32 21.45
C LEU A 286 -18.73 -16.71 20.52
N ARG A 287 -18.15 -15.54 20.87
CA ARG A 287 -17.08 -14.91 20.08
C ARG A 287 -15.85 -15.80 19.97
N LYS A 288 -15.46 -16.46 21.08
CA LYS A 288 -14.33 -17.40 21.09
C LYS A 288 -14.58 -18.61 20.19
N ALA A 289 -15.78 -19.18 20.24
CA ALA A 289 -16.16 -20.33 19.40
C ALA A 289 -16.13 -19.93 17.92
N ILE A 290 -16.64 -18.75 17.54
CA ILE A 290 -16.57 -18.20 16.19
C ILE A 290 -15.12 -18.09 15.74
N ALA A 291 -14.23 -17.49 16.54
CA ALA A 291 -12.82 -17.33 16.21
C ALA A 291 -12.10 -18.68 16.01
N LYS A 292 -12.42 -19.68 16.85
CA LYS A 292 -11.89 -21.04 16.78
C LYS A 292 -12.37 -21.83 15.57
N ALA A 293 -13.53 -21.48 15.00
CA ALA A 293 -14.08 -22.15 13.81
C ALA A 293 -13.42 -21.71 12.49
N ILE A 294 -12.61 -20.65 12.48
CA ILE A 294 -12.02 -20.08 11.27
C ILE A 294 -10.68 -20.75 10.97
N ASP A 295 -10.60 -21.52 9.89
CA ASP A 295 -9.36 -22.10 9.38
C ASP A 295 -8.65 -21.11 8.45
N LYS A 296 -7.88 -20.21 9.05
CA LYS A 296 -7.18 -19.11 8.35
C LYS A 296 -6.13 -19.62 7.38
N GLU A 297 -5.43 -20.70 7.74
CA GLU A 297 -4.40 -21.31 6.90
C GLU A 297 -5.02 -21.93 5.64
N SER A 298 -6.15 -22.63 5.77
CA SER A 298 -6.87 -23.16 4.62
C SER A 298 -7.45 -22.05 3.74
N ILE A 299 -7.96 -20.95 4.34
CA ILE A 299 -8.41 -19.76 3.60
C ILE A 299 -7.25 -19.19 2.79
N ALA A 300 -6.09 -18.96 3.41
CA ALA A 300 -4.93 -18.38 2.74
C ALA A 300 -4.42 -19.27 1.61
N LYS A 301 -4.25 -20.57 1.89
CA LYS A 301 -3.58 -21.50 0.99
C LYS A 301 -4.46 -22.01 -0.14
N TYR A 302 -5.71 -22.37 0.17
CA TYR A 302 -6.57 -23.08 -0.78
C TYR A 302 -7.69 -22.22 -1.36
N LEU A 303 -8.28 -21.32 -0.56
CA LEU A 303 -9.35 -20.46 -1.05
C LEU A 303 -8.79 -19.27 -1.81
N LEU A 304 -7.73 -18.64 -1.28
CA LEU A 304 -7.12 -17.43 -1.84
C LEU A 304 -5.81 -17.70 -2.58
N ASP A 305 -5.41 -18.97 -2.70
CA ASP A 305 -4.32 -19.44 -3.55
C ASP A 305 -3.00 -18.64 -3.35
N GLY A 306 -2.67 -18.32 -2.09
CA GLY A 306 -1.46 -17.60 -1.69
C GLY A 306 -1.50 -16.08 -1.86
N THR A 307 -2.64 -15.47 -2.22
CA THR A 307 -2.79 -14.00 -2.24
C THR A 307 -3.02 -13.38 -0.87
N MET A 308 -3.01 -14.20 0.17
CA MET A 308 -3.09 -13.80 1.57
C MET A 308 -2.09 -14.62 2.40
N THR A 309 -1.52 -14.01 3.44
CA THR A 309 -0.74 -14.67 4.47
C THR A 309 -1.55 -14.71 5.76
N ALA A 310 -1.85 -15.91 6.28
CA ALA A 310 -2.64 -16.06 7.51
C ALA A 310 -1.99 -15.37 8.71
N THR A 311 -2.80 -14.79 9.60
CA THR A 311 -2.32 -14.15 10.83
C THR A 311 -3.35 -14.23 11.95
N ASP A 312 -2.88 -14.08 13.17
CA ASP A 312 -3.70 -13.95 14.36
C ASP A 312 -3.57 -12.60 15.06
N GLY A 313 -2.67 -11.75 14.58
CA GLY A 313 -2.43 -10.42 15.10
C GLY A 313 -2.49 -9.34 14.03
N PRO A 314 -2.47 -8.08 14.46
CA PRO A 314 -2.55 -6.93 13.55
C PRO A 314 -1.23 -6.58 12.88
N PHE A 315 -0.09 -7.09 13.36
CA PHE A 315 1.25 -6.71 12.88
C PHE A 315 1.94 -7.87 12.18
N THR A 316 2.66 -7.59 11.09
CA THR A 316 3.38 -8.60 10.31
C THR A 316 4.47 -9.28 11.15
N SER A 317 4.77 -10.54 10.87
CA SER A 317 5.74 -11.36 11.62
C SER A 317 7.14 -10.75 11.69
N ASP A 318 7.50 -9.93 10.72
CA ASP A 318 8.80 -9.26 10.62
C ASP A 318 8.87 -7.98 11.47
N SER A 319 7.72 -7.49 11.93
CA SER A 319 7.66 -6.36 12.84
C SER A 319 8.11 -6.78 14.25
N GLU A 320 8.91 -5.93 14.90
CA GLU A 320 9.28 -6.11 16.32
C GLU A 320 8.10 -6.08 17.29
N TYR A 321 6.94 -5.64 16.83
CA TYR A 321 5.68 -5.56 17.60
C TYR A 321 4.82 -6.80 17.45
N ALA A 322 5.10 -7.71 16.52
CA ALA A 322 4.33 -8.93 16.34
C ALA A 322 4.38 -9.84 17.57
N LEU A 323 3.22 -10.36 17.96
CA LEU A 323 3.16 -11.39 19.00
C LEU A 323 3.76 -12.71 18.50
N PRO A 324 4.42 -13.48 19.39
CA PRO A 324 4.83 -14.85 19.05
C PRO A 324 3.64 -15.69 18.60
N SER A 325 3.84 -16.50 17.58
CA SER A 325 2.79 -17.38 17.01
C SER A 325 2.16 -18.35 18.02
N SER A 326 2.79 -18.57 19.17
CA SER A 326 2.24 -19.39 20.27
C SER A 326 1.03 -18.75 20.99
N ASN A 327 0.77 -17.46 20.78
CA ASN A 327 -0.37 -16.74 21.38
C ASN A 327 -1.63 -16.79 20.49
N VAL A 328 -1.56 -17.54 19.42
CA VAL A 328 -2.50 -17.57 18.32
C VAL A 328 -3.75 -18.39 18.63
N THR A 329 -4.90 -17.91 18.17
CA THR A 329 -6.16 -18.66 18.16
C THR A 329 -6.12 -19.73 17.08
N SER A 330 -5.55 -20.90 17.36
CA SER A 330 -5.52 -22.01 16.40
C SER A 330 -6.93 -22.48 16.06
N TYR A 331 -7.19 -22.74 14.77
CA TYR A 331 -8.40 -23.41 14.30
C TYR A 331 -8.62 -24.73 15.05
N ASN A 332 -9.81 -24.89 15.60
CA ASN A 332 -10.23 -26.13 16.25
C ASN A 332 -11.76 -26.22 16.30
N GLU A 333 -12.36 -26.87 15.32
CA GLU A 333 -13.82 -27.04 15.23
C GLU A 333 -14.39 -27.80 16.44
N ALA A 334 -13.69 -28.83 16.92
CA ALA A 334 -14.16 -29.63 18.07
C ALA A 334 -14.15 -28.78 19.36
N GLU A 335 -13.10 -27.98 19.58
CA GLU A 335 -13.04 -27.05 20.71
C GLU A 335 -14.11 -25.96 20.60
N ALA A 336 -14.38 -25.44 19.38
CA ALA A 336 -15.45 -24.46 19.16
C ALA A 336 -16.83 -25.01 19.59
N LYS A 337 -17.16 -26.25 19.19
CA LYS A 337 -18.40 -26.94 19.61
C LYS A 337 -18.46 -27.13 21.11
N GLN A 338 -17.36 -27.58 21.74
CA GLN A 338 -17.29 -27.78 23.19
C GLN A 338 -17.48 -26.46 23.96
N ILE A 339 -16.92 -25.35 23.46
CA ILE A 339 -17.11 -24.02 24.07
C ILE A 339 -18.59 -23.62 24.00
N LEU A 340 -19.25 -23.80 22.86
CA LEU A 340 -20.67 -23.51 22.68
C LEU A 340 -21.52 -24.33 23.65
N GLU A 341 -21.33 -25.65 23.67
CA GLU A 341 -22.06 -26.55 24.57
C GLU A 341 -21.87 -26.17 26.05
N SER A 342 -20.61 -25.90 26.47
CA SER A 342 -20.29 -25.51 27.84
C SER A 342 -20.92 -24.15 28.23
N ALA A 343 -21.19 -23.28 27.27
CA ALA A 343 -21.83 -21.98 27.45
C ALA A 343 -23.38 -22.06 27.32
N GLY A 344 -23.94 -23.27 27.10
CA GLY A 344 -25.38 -23.49 27.01
C GLY A 344 -25.96 -23.26 25.60
N TYR A 345 -25.13 -23.26 24.55
CA TYR A 345 -25.57 -23.27 23.18
C TYR A 345 -25.66 -24.73 22.72
N VAL A 346 -26.86 -25.26 22.57
CA VAL A 346 -27.13 -26.68 22.35
C VAL A 346 -28.23 -26.82 21.29
N ASP A 347 -28.04 -27.73 20.33
CA ASP A 347 -29.09 -28.15 19.39
C ASP A 347 -30.11 -29.02 20.15
N THR A 348 -31.27 -28.44 20.49
CA THR A 348 -32.27 -29.09 21.34
C THR A 348 -33.41 -29.74 20.53
N ASP A 349 -33.61 -29.35 19.29
CA ASP A 349 -34.67 -29.87 18.42
C ASP A 349 -34.16 -30.77 17.29
N GLY A 350 -32.83 -30.87 17.10
CA GLY A 350 -32.17 -31.74 16.14
C GLY A 350 -32.14 -31.21 14.73
N ASP A 351 -32.32 -29.90 14.53
CA ASP A 351 -32.28 -29.25 13.20
C ASP A 351 -30.85 -28.96 12.70
N GLY A 352 -29.85 -29.16 13.56
CA GLY A 352 -28.43 -28.97 13.28
C GLY A 352 -27.92 -27.57 13.63
N TYR A 353 -28.75 -26.74 14.25
CA TYR A 353 -28.36 -25.42 14.75
C TYR A 353 -28.50 -25.36 16.29
N VAL A 354 -27.69 -24.52 16.90
CA VAL A 354 -27.69 -24.38 18.36
C VAL A 354 -28.66 -23.29 18.80
N GLU A 355 -29.39 -23.59 19.89
CA GLU A 355 -30.21 -22.62 20.61
C GLU A 355 -29.54 -22.20 21.91
N LYS A 356 -29.90 -21.00 22.36
CA LYS A 356 -29.68 -20.54 23.73
C LYS A 356 -30.98 -19.94 24.26
N ASP A 357 -31.39 -20.35 25.47
CA ASP A 357 -32.65 -19.91 26.08
C ASP A 357 -33.88 -20.15 25.16
N GLY A 358 -33.85 -21.23 24.37
CA GLY A 358 -34.93 -21.61 23.44
C GLY A 358 -35.02 -20.78 22.17
N GLN A 359 -33.95 -20.09 21.81
CA GLN A 359 -33.88 -19.29 20.55
C GLN A 359 -32.69 -19.73 19.72
N ASN A 360 -32.92 -19.95 18.42
CA ASN A 360 -31.85 -20.25 17.47
C ASN A 360 -30.88 -19.10 17.35
N ILE A 361 -29.59 -19.41 17.31
CA ILE A 361 -28.55 -18.42 17.10
C ILE A 361 -28.40 -18.18 15.60
N SER A 362 -28.75 -16.96 15.16
CA SER A 362 -28.61 -16.51 13.80
C SER A 362 -27.71 -15.26 13.76
N ILE A 363 -26.66 -15.29 12.93
CA ILE A 363 -25.62 -14.28 12.85
C ILE A 363 -25.57 -13.67 11.45
N THR A 364 -25.55 -12.35 11.38
CA THR A 364 -25.34 -11.59 10.15
C THR A 364 -23.86 -11.39 9.91
N ILE A 365 -23.37 -11.81 8.73
CA ILE A 365 -22.00 -11.58 8.26
C ILE A 365 -22.04 -10.48 7.19
N ALA A 366 -21.63 -9.27 7.59
CA ALA A 366 -21.64 -8.12 6.70
C ALA A 366 -20.26 -7.88 6.06
N TYR A 367 -20.26 -7.59 4.77
CA TYR A 367 -19.05 -7.32 4.00
C TYR A 367 -19.34 -6.31 2.87
N TYR A 368 -18.28 -5.75 2.27
CA TYR A 368 -18.38 -4.89 1.10
C TYR A 368 -17.47 -5.41 -0.01
N LYS A 369 -17.78 -5.05 -1.26
CA LYS A 369 -17.03 -5.56 -2.42
C LYS A 369 -15.63 -4.93 -2.46
N ARG A 370 -14.68 -5.61 -1.84
CA ARG A 370 -13.26 -5.25 -1.84
C ARG A 370 -12.39 -6.47 -1.65
N LEU A 371 -11.34 -6.59 -2.46
CA LEU A 371 -10.40 -7.70 -2.39
C LEU A 371 -11.15 -9.05 -2.37
N SER A 372 -10.76 -9.97 -1.51
CA SER A 372 -11.35 -11.32 -1.41
C SER A 372 -12.42 -11.45 -0.31
N GLN A 373 -13.03 -10.36 0.17
CA GLN A 373 -13.96 -10.41 1.32
C GLN A 373 -15.17 -11.31 1.08
N GLU A 374 -15.74 -11.33 -0.12
CA GLU A 374 -16.88 -12.19 -0.45
C GLU A 374 -16.55 -13.67 -0.33
N ALA A 375 -15.38 -14.09 -0.83
CA ALA A 375 -14.93 -15.46 -0.72
C ALA A 375 -14.69 -15.87 0.74
N ILE A 376 -14.05 -15.00 1.52
CA ILE A 376 -13.80 -15.20 2.96
C ILE A 376 -15.12 -15.27 3.74
N ALA A 377 -16.09 -14.38 3.44
CA ALA A 377 -17.39 -14.36 4.10
C ALA A 377 -18.19 -15.65 3.82
N THR A 378 -18.12 -16.17 2.60
CA THR A 378 -18.76 -17.43 2.21
C THR A 378 -18.14 -18.62 2.95
N GLU A 379 -16.80 -18.67 3.06
CA GLU A 379 -16.14 -19.71 3.85
C GLU A 379 -16.45 -19.60 5.34
N LEU A 380 -16.51 -18.36 5.89
CA LEU A 380 -16.93 -18.14 7.26
C LEU A 380 -18.36 -18.66 7.51
N GLN A 381 -19.30 -18.40 6.60
CA GLN A 381 -20.66 -18.96 6.70
C GLN A 381 -20.64 -20.49 6.77
N SER A 382 -19.83 -21.12 5.93
CA SER A 382 -19.63 -22.59 5.95
C SER A 382 -19.04 -23.06 7.28
N ALA A 383 -18.04 -22.36 7.82
CA ALA A 383 -17.40 -22.67 9.08
C ALA A 383 -18.39 -22.54 10.27
N LEU A 384 -19.20 -21.50 10.30
CA LEU A 384 -20.22 -21.31 11.34
C LEU A 384 -21.28 -22.41 11.31
N LYS A 385 -21.72 -22.81 10.13
CA LYS A 385 -22.65 -23.94 9.97
C LYS A 385 -22.08 -25.26 10.53
N LYS A 386 -20.79 -25.53 10.36
CA LYS A 386 -20.14 -26.74 10.90
C LYS A 386 -20.21 -26.80 12.44
N ILE A 387 -20.23 -25.66 13.11
CA ILE A 387 -20.35 -25.57 14.57
C ILE A 387 -21.78 -25.31 15.05
N GLY A 388 -22.78 -25.42 14.15
CA GLY A 388 -24.20 -25.30 14.49
C GLY A 388 -24.70 -23.87 14.58
N ILE A 389 -24.01 -22.88 14.03
CA ILE A 389 -24.46 -21.48 14.03
C ILE A 389 -25.07 -21.15 12.66
N GLN A 390 -26.35 -20.75 12.66
CA GLN A 390 -27.00 -20.21 11.47
C GLN A 390 -26.43 -18.83 11.12
N SER A 391 -26.22 -18.53 9.83
CA SER A 391 -25.74 -17.22 9.42
C SER A 391 -26.22 -16.81 8.04
N GLU A 392 -26.33 -15.49 7.83
CA GLU A 392 -26.63 -14.90 6.52
C GLU A 392 -25.59 -13.89 6.09
N LEU A 393 -25.34 -13.83 4.78
CA LEU A 393 -24.41 -12.91 4.16
C LEU A 393 -25.11 -11.61 3.76
N GLN A 394 -24.54 -10.46 4.12
CA GLN A 394 -25.04 -9.14 3.74
C GLN A 394 -23.96 -8.35 3.01
N LEU A 395 -24.14 -8.16 1.71
CA LEU A 395 -23.29 -7.31 0.88
C LEU A 395 -23.73 -5.84 1.00
N HIS A 396 -22.77 -4.97 1.30
CA HIS A 396 -22.95 -3.52 1.35
C HIS A 396 -22.14 -2.82 0.25
N GLU A 397 -22.59 -1.64 -0.18
CA GLU A 397 -21.86 -0.83 -1.19
C GLU A 397 -20.51 -0.30 -0.66
N GLY A 398 -20.38 -0.10 0.66
CA GLY A 398 -19.17 0.41 1.30
C GLY A 398 -19.18 0.16 2.80
N THR A 399 -18.35 0.88 3.55
CA THR A 399 -18.08 0.63 4.97
C THR A 399 -19.07 1.27 5.95
N LYS A 400 -20.11 1.96 5.48
CA LYS A 400 -21.04 2.70 6.33
C LYS A 400 -21.74 1.82 7.38
N TYR A 401 -22.03 0.56 7.05
CA TYR A 401 -22.62 -0.41 7.97
C TYR A 401 -21.79 -0.65 9.24
N LEU A 402 -20.47 -0.49 9.15
CA LEU A 402 -19.56 -0.63 10.30
C LEU A 402 -19.79 0.50 11.31
N PHE A 403 -19.89 1.74 10.84
CA PHE A 403 -20.17 2.91 11.70
C PHE A 403 -21.56 2.83 12.35
N ASN A 404 -22.54 2.34 11.61
CA ASN A 404 -23.92 2.19 12.09
C ASN A 404 -24.11 0.92 12.94
N LYS A 405 -23.08 0.05 13.06
CA LYS A 405 -23.15 -1.25 13.75
C LYS A 405 -24.29 -2.16 13.24
N GLU A 406 -24.53 -2.12 11.91
CA GLU A 406 -25.59 -2.88 11.22
C GLU A 406 -25.10 -4.30 10.86
N TYR A 407 -24.49 -5.01 11.83
CA TYR A 407 -23.91 -6.33 11.66
C TYR A 407 -23.74 -7.04 13.01
N ASP A 408 -23.55 -8.36 12.98
CA ASP A 408 -23.04 -9.15 14.10
C ASP A 408 -21.54 -9.42 13.89
N LEU A 409 -21.18 -9.86 12.67
CA LEU A 409 -19.80 -9.98 12.19
C LEU A 409 -19.59 -9.06 10.98
N GLY A 410 -18.60 -8.18 11.05
CA GLY A 410 -18.34 -7.19 10.01
C GLY A 410 -16.89 -7.26 9.50
N PHE A 411 -16.71 -7.37 8.18
CA PHE A 411 -15.38 -7.35 7.58
C PHE A 411 -14.87 -5.94 7.35
N TYR A 412 -13.59 -5.74 7.67
CA TYR A 412 -12.84 -4.55 7.29
C TYR A 412 -11.40 -4.92 6.94
N SER A 413 -10.77 -4.07 6.15
CA SER A 413 -9.37 -4.24 5.80
C SER A 413 -8.65 -2.89 5.83
N MET A 414 -7.58 -2.79 6.63
CA MET A 414 -6.78 -1.57 6.73
C MET A 414 -5.30 -1.87 6.92
N VAL A 415 -4.46 -0.89 6.59
CA VAL A 415 -3.04 -0.89 6.92
C VAL A 415 -2.88 -0.59 8.41
N THR A 416 -2.16 -1.43 9.13
CA THR A 416 -2.01 -1.33 10.59
C THR A 416 -0.79 -0.52 11.03
N MET A 417 0.24 -0.46 10.19
CA MET A 417 1.47 0.29 10.46
C MET A 417 1.89 1.16 9.27
N PRO A 418 1.09 2.15 8.86
CA PRO A 418 1.41 2.97 7.69
C PRO A 418 2.68 3.81 7.87
N THR A 419 3.08 4.07 9.11
CA THR A 419 4.24 4.87 9.49
C THR A 419 5.26 4.09 10.31
N GLY A 420 5.19 2.75 10.30
CA GLY A 420 6.07 1.89 11.09
C GLY A 420 5.79 1.85 12.60
N ASP A 421 4.85 2.68 13.11
CA ASP A 421 4.49 2.71 14.54
C ASP A 421 3.09 2.14 14.79
N PRO A 422 2.93 1.20 15.74
CA PRO A 422 1.64 0.58 16.05
C PRO A 422 0.62 1.53 16.71
N ALA A 423 1.07 2.64 17.30
CA ALA A 423 0.18 3.57 18.00
C ALA A 423 -0.88 4.16 17.07
N TYR A 424 -0.57 4.36 15.76
CA TYR A 424 -1.55 4.79 14.77
C TYR A 424 -2.79 3.88 14.77
N TYR A 425 -2.57 2.58 14.60
CA TYR A 425 -3.65 1.59 14.54
C TYR A 425 -4.33 1.39 15.88
N LEU A 426 -3.54 1.23 16.96
CA LEU A 426 -4.06 0.93 18.28
C LEU A 426 -4.92 2.08 18.82
N ASN A 427 -4.52 3.34 18.60
CA ASN A 427 -5.36 4.49 18.97
C ASN A 427 -6.65 4.55 18.13
N ALA A 428 -6.55 4.35 16.81
CA ALA A 428 -7.72 4.36 15.95
C ALA A 428 -8.72 3.25 16.29
N LEU A 429 -8.23 2.08 16.73
CA LEU A 429 -9.05 0.92 17.06
C LEU A 429 -9.62 0.97 18.48
N LEU A 430 -8.83 1.40 19.47
CA LEU A 430 -9.09 1.12 20.88
C LEU A 430 -9.28 2.37 21.75
N SER A 431 -8.91 3.58 21.29
CA SER A 431 -9.18 4.79 22.09
C SER A 431 -10.67 5.08 22.17
N GLU A 432 -11.08 5.81 23.20
CA GLU A 432 -12.45 6.31 23.34
C GLU A 432 -12.80 7.14 22.07
N GLY A 433 -13.87 6.75 21.38
CA GLY A 433 -14.25 7.36 20.10
C GLY A 433 -13.31 7.06 18.94
N GLY A 434 -12.48 6.02 19.06
CA GLY A 434 -11.55 5.60 18.00
C GLY A 434 -12.24 5.39 16.65
N ALA A 435 -11.67 5.94 15.60
CA ALA A 435 -12.29 6.05 14.27
C ALA A 435 -12.66 4.69 13.63
N VAL A 436 -12.02 3.59 14.06
CA VAL A 436 -12.27 2.23 13.58
C VAL A 436 -12.62 1.26 14.71
N ASN A 437 -13.08 1.74 15.87
CA ASN A 437 -13.63 0.89 16.92
C ASN A 437 -15.03 0.38 16.54
N TYR A 438 -15.09 -0.39 15.48
CA TYR A 438 -16.35 -0.91 14.95
C TYR A 438 -16.96 -1.98 15.86
N SER A 439 -16.15 -2.78 16.59
CA SER A 439 -16.65 -3.79 17.52
C SER A 439 -17.40 -3.20 18.71
N GLY A 440 -17.14 -1.95 19.06
CA GLY A 440 -17.65 -1.33 20.29
C GLY A 440 -16.96 -1.85 21.55
N TYR A 441 -15.82 -2.54 21.40
CA TYR A 441 -15.05 -3.00 22.56
C TYR A 441 -14.42 -1.83 23.29
N ASP A 442 -14.66 -1.75 24.58
CA ASP A 442 -14.05 -0.78 25.49
C ASP A 442 -13.43 -1.50 26.70
N ASN A 443 -12.24 -1.06 27.10
CA ASN A 443 -11.53 -1.59 28.23
C ASN A 443 -10.65 -0.51 28.87
N HIS A 444 -11.00 -0.11 30.11
CA HIS A 444 -10.30 0.95 30.82
C HIS A 444 -8.78 0.70 30.97
N ALA A 445 -8.36 -0.56 31.22
CA ALA A 445 -6.93 -0.85 31.31
C ALA A 445 -6.19 -0.61 29.97
N ILE A 446 -6.84 -0.89 28.84
CA ILE A 446 -6.29 -0.56 27.51
C ILE A 446 -6.20 0.97 27.35
N GLN A 447 -7.18 1.76 27.79
CA GLN A 447 -7.10 3.22 27.71
C GLN A 447 -5.87 3.76 28.48
N VAL A 448 -5.58 3.20 29.65
CA VAL A 448 -4.38 3.55 30.43
C VAL A 448 -3.09 3.19 29.66
N LEU A 449 -3.03 2.00 29.04
CA LEU A 449 -1.88 1.56 28.26
C LEU A 449 -1.70 2.39 26.99
N LEU A 450 -2.77 2.78 26.30
CA LEU A 450 -2.71 3.67 25.12
C LEU A 450 -2.12 5.02 25.50
N LYS A 451 -2.57 5.59 26.63
CA LYS A 451 -1.98 6.84 27.12
C LYS A 451 -0.48 6.66 27.42
N GLN A 452 -0.08 5.59 28.09
CA GLN A 452 1.32 5.30 28.34
C GLN A 452 2.12 5.13 27.02
N LEU A 453 1.55 4.43 26.04
CA LEU A 453 2.18 4.26 24.72
C LEU A 453 2.44 5.61 24.03
N ASN A 454 1.47 6.52 24.07
CA ASN A 454 1.57 7.84 23.46
C ASN A 454 2.60 8.75 24.16
N ASP A 455 2.83 8.53 25.46
CA ASP A 455 3.78 9.30 26.28
C ASP A 455 5.18 8.66 26.37
N THR A 456 5.37 7.44 25.80
CA THR A 456 6.62 6.67 25.91
C THR A 456 7.47 6.80 24.66
N TYR A 457 8.73 7.22 24.82
CA TYR A 457 9.72 7.40 23.72
C TYR A 457 10.69 6.22 23.59
N ASP A 458 10.94 5.47 24.66
CA ASP A 458 11.82 4.31 24.66
C ASP A 458 11.18 3.13 23.90
N THR A 459 11.83 2.68 22.84
CA THR A 459 11.31 1.64 21.95
C THR A 459 11.04 0.32 22.67
N LYS A 460 11.86 -0.06 23.65
CA LYS A 460 11.67 -1.31 24.41
C LYS A 460 10.44 -1.24 25.30
N GLN A 461 10.24 -0.10 25.95
CA GLN A 461 9.05 0.12 26.78
C GLN A 461 7.80 0.17 25.91
N ARG A 462 7.84 0.82 24.73
CA ARG A 462 6.74 0.83 23.76
C ARG A 462 6.35 -0.60 23.37
N LYS A 463 7.33 -1.44 23.05
CA LYS A 463 7.11 -2.84 22.69
C LYS A 463 6.38 -3.63 23.78
N GLU A 464 6.77 -3.49 25.04
CA GLU A 464 6.11 -4.16 26.16
C GLU A 464 4.67 -3.65 26.39
N ILE A 465 4.42 -2.36 26.17
CA ILE A 465 3.08 -1.78 26.26
C ILE A 465 2.20 -2.31 25.12
N VAL A 466 2.70 -2.30 23.88
CA VAL A 466 1.98 -2.82 22.70
C VAL A 466 1.61 -4.28 22.90
N LYS A 467 2.56 -5.11 23.36
CA LYS A 467 2.31 -6.53 23.66
C LYS A 467 1.17 -6.71 24.65
N GLN A 468 1.14 -5.93 25.74
CA GLN A 468 0.05 -6.00 26.73
C GLN A 468 -1.30 -5.62 26.11
N ILE A 469 -1.32 -4.57 25.27
CA ILE A 469 -2.55 -4.15 24.57
C ILE A 469 -3.05 -5.27 23.66
N GLU A 470 -2.16 -5.87 22.86
CA GLU A 470 -2.51 -6.95 21.94
C GLU A 470 -3.03 -8.18 22.66
N GLU A 471 -2.34 -8.61 23.73
CA GLU A 471 -2.78 -9.77 24.54
C GLU A 471 -4.20 -9.56 25.09
N MET A 472 -4.51 -8.36 25.61
CA MET A 472 -5.85 -8.01 26.10
C MET A 472 -6.89 -7.94 24.97
N LEU A 473 -6.51 -7.37 23.82
CA LEU A 473 -7.38 -7.27 22.66
C LEU A 473 -7.74 -8.65 22.12
N LEU A 474 -6.75 -9.51 21.91
CA LEU A 474 -6.96 -10.87 21.39
C LEU A 474 -7.78 -11.72 22.38
N ALA A 475 -7.54 -11.58 23.70
CA ALA A 475 -8.31 -12.28 24.72
C ALA A 475 -9.79 -11.86 24.78
N SER A 476 -10.13 -10.68 24.25
CA SER A 476 -11.53 -10.19 24.20
C SER A 476 -12.37 -10.86 23.12
N TYR A 477 -11.74 -11.39 22.08
CA TYR A 477 -12.38 -11.88 20.85
C TYR A 477 -13.35 -10.84 20.23
N SER A 478 -13.07 -9.54 20.44
CA SER A 478 -13.85 -8.46 19.82
C SER A 478 -13.50 -8.24 18.36
N ILE A 479 -12.32 -8.70 17.98
CA ILE A 479 -11.81 -8.70 16.61
C ILE A 479 -11.03 -10.00 16.37
N THR A 480 -11.15 -10.54 15.17
CA THR A 480 -10.36 -11.69 14.71
C THR A 480 -9.63 -11.28 13.44
N TYR A 481 -8.32 -11.41 13.45
CA TYR A 481 -7.49 -11.19 12.26
C TYR A 481 -7.48 -12.46 11.42
N ILE A 482 -7.66 -12.33 10.11
CA ILE A 482 -7.74 -13.48 9.19
C ILE A 482 -6.40 -13.65 8.48
N GLY A 483 -5.85 -12.58 7.91
CA GLY A 483 -4.59 -12.62 7.20
C GLY A 483 -4.22 -11.27 6.63
N PHE A 484 -2.95 -11.14 6.22
CA PHE A 484 -2.43 -9.98 5.48
C PHE A 484 -2.65 -10.18 3.99
N ASN A 485 -3.14 -9.14 3.32
CA ASN A 485 -3.16 -9.11 1.87
C ASN A 485 -1.73 -9.11 1.33
N ASN A 486 -1.43 -10.02 0.42
CA ASN A 486 -0.13 -10.05 -0.23
C ASN A 486 -0.09 -9.04 -1.39
N LEU A 487 1.00 -8.30 -1.48
CA LEU A 487 1.34 -7.53 -2.67
C LEU A 487 2.06 -8.47 -3.63
N ILE A 488 1.55 -8.57 -4.85
CA ILE A 488 2.06 -9.52 -5.83
C ILE A 488 2.30 -8.78 -7.14
N PHE A 489 3.58 -8.59 -7.45
CA PHE A 489 4.02 -7.96 -8.69
C PHE A 489 4.52 -9.01 -9.67
N ALA A 490 4.14 -8.87 -10.93
CA ALA A 490 4.76 -9.58 -12.03
C ALA A 490 5.64 -8.60 -12.81
N THR A 491 6.89 -8.95 -13.05
CA THR A 491 7.85 -8.13 -13.78
C THR A 491 8.53 -8.94 -14.86
N ARG A 492 8.90 -8.29 -15.98
CA ARG A 492 9.84 -8.90 -16.92
C ARG A 492 11.18 -9.10 -16.23
N LYS A 493 11.89 -10.18 -16.54
CA LYS A 493 13.19 -10.49 -15.91
C LYS A 493 14.26 -9.43 -16.12
N GLU A 494 14.18 -8.66 -17.20
CA GLU A 494 15.10 -7.57 -17.48
C GLU A 494 14.88 -6.36 -16.55
N LEU A 495 13.66 -6.17 -16.00
CA LEU A 495 13.36 -5.10 -15.05
C LEU A 495 13.86 -5.51 -13.66
N LYS A 496 14.87 -4.82 -13.15
CA LYS A 496 15.45 -5.06 -11.83
C LYS A 496 15.03 -4.01 -10.83
N ASN A 497 14.96 -4.45 -9.56
CA ASN A 497 14.66 -3.63 -8.39
C ASN A 497 13.23 -3.04 -8.35
N PHE A 498 12.32 -3.51 -9.24
CA PHE A 498 10.90 -3.20 -9.14
C PHE A 498 10.21 -4.29 -8.32
N VAL A 499 10.20 -4.11 -7.01
CA VAL A 499 9.66 -5.08 -6.05
C VAL A 499 8.64 -4.40 -5.13
N PRO A 500 7.63 -5.13 -4.61
CA PRO A 500 6.71 -4.55 -3.64
C PRO A 500 7.42 -4.23 -2.33
N HIS A 501 6.99 -3.15 -1.66
CA HIS A 501 7.39 -2.79 -0.31
C HIS A 501 6.22 -3.04 0.65
N VAL A 502 6.49 -3.44 1.88
CA VAL A 502 5.47 -3.82 2.88
C VAL A 502 4.39 -2.77 3.13
N THR A 503 4.71 -1.49 2.97
CA THR A 503 3.75 -0.36 3.05
C THR A 503 3.11 0.00 1.71
N ASP A 504 3.57 -0.60 0.60
CA ASP A 504 3.14 -0.26 -0.77
C ASP A 504 3.51 1.17 -1.21
N TYR A 505 4.58 1.76 -0.64
CA TYR A 505 4.97 3.14 -0.95
C TYR A 505 6.04 3.25 -2.04
N TYR A 506 7.19 2.65 -1.85
CA TYR A 506 8.44 2.95 -2.59
C TYR A 506 8.59 2.08 -3.85
N GLN A 507 7.69 2.22 -4.84
CA GLN A 507 7.74 1.40 -6.06
C GLN A 507 8.74 1.91 -7.09
N ILE A 508 8.74 3.23 -7.36
CA ILE A 508 9.64 3.84 -8.33
C ILE A 508 10.78 4.53 -7.59
N THR A 509 11.96 3.91 -7.65
CA THR A 509 13.17 4.34 -6.94
C THR A 509 14.31 4.64 -7.91
N VAL A 510 15.39 5.23 -7.41
CA VAL A 510 16.61 5.51 -8.19
C VAL A 510 17.29 4.23 -8.70
N ASP A 511 17.05 3.10 -8.02
CA ASP A 511 17.73 1.82 -8.29
C ASP A 511 17.10 1.03 -9.43
N LEU A 512 15.94 1.46 -9.95
CA LEU A 512 15.28 0.79 -11.06
C LEU A 512 16.21 0.72 -12.28
N GLU A 513 16.31 -0.48 -12.84
CA GLU A 513 17.22 -0.75 -13.96
C GLU A 513 16.58 -1.72 -14.95
N LEU A 514 16.75 -1.44 -16.24
CA LEU A 514 16.45 -2.35 -17.33
C LEU A 514 17.76 -2.94 -17.83
N GLN A 515 17.97 -4.24 -17.59
CA GLN A 515 19.13 -4.99 -18.09
C GLN A 515 18.88 -5.44 -19.53
N SER A 516 19.89 -5.37 -20.36
CA SER A 516 19.86 -5.77 -21.77
C SER A 516 20.09 -7.27 -21.94
#